data_9947a41d6005c0806635e2e18408f84a
#
_entry.id   9947a41d6005c0806635e2e18408f84a
#
_cell.length_a   1.000
_cell.length_b   1.000
_cell.length_c   1.000
_cell.angle_alpha   90.00
_cell.angle_beta   90.00
_cell.angle_gamma   90.00
#
_symmetry.space_group_name_H-M   'P 1'
#
loop_
_entity.id
_entity.type
_entity.pdbx_description
1 polymer ?
#
loop_
_entity_poly.entity_id
_entity_poly.type
_entity_poly.pdbx_seq_one_letter_code
_entity_poly.pdbx_strand_id
1 'polypeptide(L)'
;MQKLPAHPEVKENLGRLREAGVRLAALTNSTQQLADAQIDSSGLREYFDQVLSADTVRRLKPAPEPYRMAAENLGVEVGQVRLVAAHAWDVTGAMQAGCSAALVARPSMVLNPLFERPDVVGGDLREVADGILEAEK
;
A
#
# COMPACT_ATOMS: atom_id res chain seq x y z
N MET A 1 12.81 -16.44 -9.69
CA MET A 1 11.84 -15.36 -9.88
C MET A 1 12.54 -14.13 -10.45
N GLN A 2 11.96 -13.58 -11.46
CA GLN A 2 12.53 -12.40 -12.07
C GLN A 2 12.13 -11.15 -11.28
N LYS A 3 13.09 -10.26 -11.09
CA LYS A 3 12.85 -9.01 -10.40
C LYS A 3 12.91 -7.88 -11.41
N LEU A 4 11.86 -7.08 -11.44
CA LEU A 4 11.76 -5.96 -12.35
C LEU A 4 12.01 -4.66 -11.60
N PRO A 5 12.74 -3.72 -12.21
CA PRO A 5 12.86 -2.39 -11.59
C PRO A 5 11.49 -1.72 -11.54
N ALA A 6 11.31 -0.86 -10.55
CA ALA A 6 10.08 -0.10 -10.43
C ALA A 6 9.96 0.87 -11.60
N HIS A 7 8.73 1.08 -12.07
CA HIS A 7 8.47 2.09 -13.09
C HIS A 7 8.87 3.47 -12.56
N PRO A 8 9.39 4.35 -13.43
CA PRO A 8 9.77 5.70 -13.00
C PRO A 8 8.64 6.45 -12.29
N GLU A 9 7.39 6.25 -12.70
CA GLU A 9 6.24 6.88 -12.04
C GLU A 9 6.10 6.46 -10.58
N VAL A 10 6.51 5.23 -10.24
CA VAL A 10 6.41 4.76 -8.86
C VAL A 10 7.36 5.55 -7.98
N LYS A 11 8.63 5.66 -8.38
CA LYS A 11 9.62 6.40 -7.60
C LYS A 11 9.25 7.86 -7.47
N GLU A 12 8.83 8.48 -8.56
CA GLU A 12 8.45 9.89 -8.58
C GLU A 12 7.32 10.15 -7.58
N ASN A 13 6.30 9.31 -7.60
CA ASN A 13 5.12 9.56 -6.77
C ASN A 13 5.31 9.16 -5.31
N LEU A 14 6.12 8.15 -5.03
CA LEU A 14 6.53 7.88 -3.66
C LEU A 14 7.32 9.07 -3.10
N GLY A 15 8.21 9.64 -3.91
CA GLY A 15 8.95 10.84 -3.52
C GLY A 15 8.04 12.03 -3.22
N ARG A 16 7.01 12.25 -4.05
CA ARG A 16 6.04 13.31 -3.81
C ARG A 16 5.33 13.14 -2.47
N LEU A 17 4.92 11.92 -2.15
CA LEU A 17 4.25 11.65 -0.88
C LEU A 17 5.19 11.90 0.31
N ARG A 18 6.44 11.47 0.22
CA ARG A 18 7.40 11.73 1.29
C ARG A 18 7.69 13.20 1.46
N GLU A 19 7.83 13.95 0.38
CA GLU A 19 8.04 15.40 0.45
C GLU A 19 6.87 16.11 1.11
N ALA A 20 5.67 15.56 0.97
CA ALA A 20 4.48 16.09 1.61
C ALA A 20 4.36 15.68 3.08
N GLY A 21 5.32 14.93 3.62
CA GLY A 21 5.32 14.52 5.02
C GLY A 21 4.61 13.20 5.28
N VAL A 22 4.23 12.47 4.24
CA VAL A 22 3.56 11.19 4.40
C VAL A 22 4.60 10.12 4.69
N ARG A 23 4.37 9.32 5.73
CA ARG A 23 5.22 8.17 6.02
C ARG A 23 4.76 6.97 5.21
N LEU A 24 5.71 6.22 4.68
CA LEU A 24 5.42 5.10 3.78
C LEU A 24 5.95 3.80 4.38
N ALA A 25 5.15 2.75 4.26
CA ALA A 25 5.56 1.40 4.64
C ALA A 25 5.09 0.43 3.56
N ALA A 26 5.89 -0.59 3.31
CA ALA A 26 5.48 -1.69 2.45
C ALA A 26 4.94 -2.81 3.33
N LEU A 27 3.81 -3.40 2.94
CA LEU A 27 3.20 -4.53 3.64
C LEU A 27 2.91 -5.64 2.64
N THR A 28 3.51 -6.79 2.86
CA THR A 28 3.44 -7.91 1.92
C THR A 28 3.11 -9.22 2.63
N ASN A 29 2.55 -10.17 1.86
CA ASN A 29 2.36 -11.54 2.33
C ASN A 29 3.63 -12.39 2.22
N SER A 30 4.66 -11.90 1.54
CA SER A 30 5.95 -12.61 1.46
C SER A 30 6.64 -12.62 2.82
N THR A 31 7.57 -13.57 3.02
CA THR A 31 8.38 -13.58 4.24
C THR A 31 9.19 -12.28 4.33
N GLN A 32 9.64 -11.93 5.54
CA GLN A 32 10.44 -10.72 5.74
C GLN A 32 11.70 -10.73 4.86
N GLN A 33 12.36 -11.87 4.78
CA GLN A 33 13.58 -11.99 3.98
C GLN A 33 13.30 -11.70 2.50
N LEU A 34 12.21 -12.27 1.96
CA LEU A 34 11.86 -12.06 0.56
C LEU A 34 11.38 -10.62 0.32
N ALA A 35 10.63 -10.06 1.26
CA ALA A 35 10.17 -8.68 1.16
C ALA A 35 11.36 -7.72 1.09
N ASP A 36 12.35 -7.89 1.98
CA ASP A 36 13.55 -7.06 1.97
C ASP A 36 14.32 -7.19 0.66
N ALA A 37 14.46 -8.42 0.15
CA ALA A 37 15.15 -8.64 -1.11
C ALA A 37 14.43 -7.98 -2.28
N GLN A 38 13.10 -8.04 -2.31
CA GLN A 38 12.31 -7.43 -3.39
C GLN A 38 12.41 -5.91 -3.36
N ILE A 39 12.34 -5.30 -2.17
CA ILE A 39 12.46 -3.85 -2.03
C ILE A 39 13.85 -3.38 -2.46
N ASP A 40 14.89 -4.08 -2.05
CA ASP A 40 16.27 -3.73 -2.43
C ASP A 40 16.46 -3.85 -3.95
N SER A 41 15.93 -4.91 -4.56
CA SER A 41 16.04 -5.12 -6.00
C SER A 41 15.29 -4.06 -6.81
N SER A 42 14.17 -3.55 -6.28
CA SER A 42 13.38 -2.54 -6.97
C SER A 42 13.96 -1.13 -6.85
N GLY A 43 14.89 -0.92 -5.93
CA GLY A 43 15.46 0.41 -5.67
C GLY A 43 14.51 1.31 -4.91
N LEU A 44 13.53 0.76 -4.21
CA LEU A 44 12.51 1.54 -3.50
C LEU A 44 12.78 1.70 -2.01
N ARG A 45 13.84 1.07 -1.47
CA ARG A 45 14.09 1.08 -0.02
C ARG A 45 14.09 2.48 0.57
N GLU A 46 14.70 3.44 -0.12
CA GLU A 46 14.84 4.80 0.38
C GLU A 46 13.51 5.52 0.56
N TYR A 47 12.45 5.04 -0.10
CA TYR A 47 11.13 5.67 -0.02
C TYR A 47 10.28 5.15 1.14
N PHE A 48 10.69 4.04 1.76
CA PHE A 48 9.89 3.41 2.80
C PHE A 48 10.53 3.55 4.17
N ASP A 49 9.74 3.93 5.15
CA ASP A 49 10.16 3.97 6.54
C ASP A 49 10.31 2.56 7.11
N GLN A 50 9.45 1.64 6.66
CA GLN A 50 9.47 0.25 7.11
C GLN A 50 9.03 -0.67 5.98
N VAL A 51 9.56 -1.89 6.01
CA VAL A 51 9.13 -2.98 5.14
C VAL A 51 8.62 -4.09 6.05
N LEU A 52 7.33 -4.39 5.95
CA LEU A 52 6.64 -5.26 6.89
C LEU A 52 6.12 -6.51 6.20
N SER A 53 6.22 -7.64 6.88
CA SER A 53 5.70 -8.91 6.40
C SER A 53 4.51 -9.35 7.25
N ALA A 54 3.42 -9.74 6.59
CA ALA A 54 2.26 -10.31 7.27
C ALA A 54 2.62 -11.60 8.01
N ASP A 55 3.67 -12.30 7.55
CA ASP A 55 4.15 -13.51 8.19
C ASP A 55 4.57 -13.26 9.65
N THR A 56 4.96 -12.03 9.99
CA THR A 56 5.33 -11.66 11.36
C THR A 56 4.18 -11.92 12.34
N VAL A 57 2.94 -11.69 11.92
CA VAL A 57 1.75 -11.94 12.77
C VAL A 57 1.09 -13.28 12.43
N ARG A 58 1.70 -14.07 11.56
CA ARG A 58 1.24 -15.40 11.15
C ARG A 58 -0.19 -15.41 10.60
N ARG A 59 -0.63 -14.30 10.04
CA ARG A 59 -1.91 -14.17 9.36
C ARG A 59 -1.67 -13.36 8.09
N LEU A 60 -2.06 -13.91 6.96
CA LEU A 60 -1.87 -13.24 5.68
C LEU A 60 -3.02 -12.29 5.38
N LYS A 61 -2.72 -11.23 4.60
CA LYS A 61 -3.78 -10.38 4.07
C LYS A 61 -4.75 -11.24 3.26
N PRO A 62 -6.05 -11.00 3.27
CA PRO A 62 -6.74 -9.82 3.81
C PRO A 62 -7.24 -9.94 5.24
N ALA A 63 -6.69 -10.84 6.06
CA ALA A 63 -7.02 -10.87 7.49
C ALA A 63 -6.68 -9.52 8.13
N PRO A 64 -7.38 -9.10 9.21
CA PRO A 64 -7.16 -7.76 9.78
C PRO A 64 -5.82 -7.60 10.48
N GLU A 65 -5.22 -8.67 10.98
CA GLU A 65 -4.00 -8.58 11.78
C GLU A 65 -2.83 -7.90 11.07
N PRO A 66 -2.51 -8.20 9.79
CA PRO A 66 -1.40 -7.51 9.13
C PRO A 66 -1.60 -5.98 9.03
N TYR A 67 -2.83 -5.53 8.78
CA TYR A 67 -3.10 -4.09 8.66
C TYR A 67 -2.96 -3.41 10.01
N ARG A 68 -3.43 -4.05 11.08
CA ARG A 68 -3.30 -3.53 12.44
C ARG A 68 -1.86 -3.52 12.89
N MET A 69 -1.09 -4.54 12.53
CA MET A 69 0.35 -4.58 12.81
C MET A 69 1.07 -3.42 12.15
N ALA A 70 0.71 -3.09 10.90
CA ALA A 70 1.30 -1.95 10.22
C ALA A 70 1.05 -0.65 10.97
N ALA A 71 -0.18 -0.45 11.46
CA ALA A 71 -0.50 0.74 12.25
C ALA A 71 0.33 0.80 13.52
N GLU A 72 0.46 -0.32 14.24
CA GLU A 72 1.25 -0.38 15.47
C GLU A 72 2.72 -0.04 15.19
N ASN A 73 3.29 -0.59 14.12
CA ASN A 73 4.69 -0.35 13.78
C ASN A 73 4.92 1.11 13.37
N LEU A 74 3.92 1.76 12.78
CA LEU A 74 4.02 3.17 12.43
C LEU A 74 3.66 4.09 13.61
N GLY A 75 3.17 3.53 14.71
CA GLY A 75 2.82 4.31 15.89
C GLY A 75 1.58 5.16 15.71
N VAL A 76 0.62 4.70 14.90
CA VAL A 76 -0.61 5.46 14.61
C VAL A 76 -1.82 4.56 14.83
N GLU A 77 -3.01 5.20 14.86
CA GLU A 77 -4.27 4.46 14.89
C GLU A 77 -4.54 3.84 13.52
N VAL A 78 -5.27 2.72 13.49
CA VAL A 78 -5.55 2.02 12.24
C VAL A 78 -6.30 2.93 11.25
N GLY A 79 -7.15 3.82 11.73
CA GLY A 79 -7.87 4.77 10.88
C GLY A 79 -6.99 5.83 10.23
N GLN A 80 -5.76 5.97 10.71
CA GLN A 80 -4.78 6.91 10.14
C GLN A 80 -3.91 6.25 9.08
N VAL A 81 -4.08 4.96 8.84
CA VAL A 81 -3.35 4.22 7.82
C VAL A 81 -4.18 4.20 6.54
N ARG A 82 -3.55 4.49 5.41
CA ARG A 82 -4.16 4.30 4.11
C ARG A 82 -3.41 3.21 3.35
N LEU A 83 -4.12 2.16 2.96
CA LEU A 83 -3.55 1.13 2.12
C LEU A 83 -3.65 1.55 0.66
N VAL A 84 -2.56 1.43 -0.07
CA VAL A 84 -2.55 1.63 -1.52
C VAL A 84 -2.28 0.28 -2.16
N ALA A 85 -3.20 -0.19 -2.98
CA ALA A 85 -3.08 -1.51 -3.60
C ALA A 85 -3.73 -1.53 -4.97
N ALA A 86 -3.31 -2.50 -5.78
CA ALA A 86 -3.84 -2.72 -7.12
C ALA A 86 -4.84 -3.87 -7.17
N HIS A 87 -5.21 -4.43 -6.01
CA HIS A 87 -6.10 -5.58 -5.93
C HIS A 87 -7.28 -5.26 -5.01
N ALA A 88 -8.49 -5.53 -5.51
CA ALA A 88 -9.72 -5.24 -4.74
C ALA A 88 -9.75 -5.99 -3.40
N TRP A 89 -9.28 -7.24 -3.36
CA TRP A 89 -9.31 -8.02 -2.12
C TRP A 89 -8.46 -7.37 -1.02
N ASP A 90 -7.33 -6.77 -1.39
CA ASP A 90 -6.45 -6.12 -0.42
C ASP A 90 -7.09 -4.83 0.11
N VAL A 91 -7.67 -4.04 -0.79
CA VAL A 91 -8.40 -2.82 -0.42
C VAL A 91 -9.56 -3.15 0.52
N THR A 92 -10.35 -4.17 0.16
CA THR A 92 -11.47 -4.58 1.00
C THR A 92 -11.01 -5.02 2.38
N GLY A 93 -9.95 -5.82 2.45
CA GLY A 93 -9.40 -6.28 3.73
C GLY A 93 -8.94 -5.12 4.61
N ALA A 94 -8.24 -4.15 4.02
CA ALA A 94 -7.77 -2.98 4.76
C ALA A 94 -8.95 -2.17 5.31
N MET A 95 -9.98 -1.92 4.50
CA MET A 95 -11.15 -1.16 4.93
C MET A 95 -11.91 -1.88 6.04
N GLN A 96 -12.02 -3.20 5.95
CA GLN A 96 -12.65 -3.99 7.01
C GLN A 96 -11.85 -3.97 8.31
N ALA A 97 -10.53 -3.81 8.22
CA ALA A 97 -9.68 -3.68 9.40
C ALA A 97 -9.73 -2.29 10.02
N GLY A 98 -10.33 -1.32 9.35
CA GLY A 98 -10.47 0.05 9.83
C GLY A 98 -9.56 1.05 9.13
N CYS A 99 -8.79 0.64 8.13
CA CYS A 99 -7.93 1.54 7.37
C CYS A 99 -8.72 2.32 6.33
N SER A 100 -8.19 3.48 5.93
CA SER A 100 -8.56 4.09 4.67
C SER A 100 -7.85 3.34 3.55
N ALA A 101 -8.26 3.56 2.31
CA ALA A 101 -7.63 2.85 1.20
C ALA A 101 -7.61 3.69 -0.08
N ALA A 102 -6.76 3.26 -1.00
CA ALA A 102 -6.71 3.81 -2.34
C ALA A 102 -6.48 2.65 -3.31
N LEU A 103 -7.21 2.65 -4.40
CA LEU A 103 -7.11 1.60 -5.41
C LEU A 103 -6.41 2.10 -6.66
N VAL A 104 -5.37 1.40 -7.08
CA VAL A 104 -4.78 1.60 -8.41
C VAL A 104 -5.57 0.70 -9.36
N ALA A 105 -6.52 1.28 -10.09
CA ALA A 105 -7.43 0.54 -10.96
C ALA A 105 -6.84 0.48 -12.37
N ARG A 106 -6.25 -0.67 -12.72
CA ARG A 106 -5.71 -0.86 -14.07
C ARG A 106 -6.84 -0.89 -15.10
N PRO A 107 -6.59 -0.48 -16.35
CA PRO A 107 -7.66 -0.44 -17.37
C PRO A 107 -8.35 -1.76 -17.60
N SER A 108 -7.67 -2.89 -17.42
CA SER A 108 -8.24 -4.22 -17.63
C SER A 108 -8.99 -4.75 -16.40
N MET A 109 -8.98 -4.00 -15.31
CA MET A 109 -9.58 -4.45 -14.05
C MET A 109 -11.11 -4.39 -14.13
N VAL A 110 -11.77 -5.48 -13.74
CA VAL A 110 -13.22 -5.56 -13.62
C VAL A 110 -13.56 -5.63 -12.14
N LEU A 111 -14.33 -4.66 -11.65
CA LEU A 111 -14.72 -4.62 -10.25
C LEU A 111 -16.12 -5.22 -10.07
N ASN A 112 -16.27 -5.99 -8.98
CA ASN A 112 -17.58 -6.50 -8.59
C ASN A 112 -18.47 -5.31 -8.24
N PRO A 113 -19.73 -5.26 -8.76
CA PRO A 113 -20.63 -4.16 -8.42
C PRO A 113 -20.88 -3.98 -6.92
N LEU A 114 -20.67 -5.03 -6.13
CA LEU A 114 -20.82 -4.96 -4.67
C LEU A 114 -19.56 -4.50 -3.97
N PHE A 115 -18.47 -4.25 -4.72
CA PHE A 115 -17.23 -3.77 -4.15
C PHE A 115 -17.40 -2.38 -3.56
N GLU A 116 -17.07 -2.23 -2.28
CA GLU A 116 -17.08 -0.92 -1.63
C GLU A 116 -15.85 -0.14 -2.10
N ARG A 117 -16.08 0.96 -2.79
CA ARG A 117 -14.97 1.74 -3.34
C ARG A 117 -14.32 2.62 -2.28
N PRO A 118 -12.98 2.68 -2.24
CA PRO A 118 -12.30 3.63 -1.38
C PRO A 118 -12.51 5.06 -1.91
N ASP A 119 -12.19 6.05 -1.08
CA ASP A 119 -12.33 7.45 -1.45
C ASP A 119 -11.29 7.91 -2.49
N VAL A 120 -10.22 7.13 -2.69
CA VAL A 120 -9.21 7.44 -3.70
C VAL A 120 -9.11 6.27 -4.67
N VAL A 121 -9.33 6.55 -5.96
CA VAL A 121 -9.17 5.58 -7.04
C VAL A 121 -8.48 6.29 -8.19
N GLY A 122 -7.43 5.67 -8.74
CA GLY A 122 -6.73 6.22 -9.88
C GLY A 122 -6.25 5.12 -10.80
N GLY A 123 -5.98 5.45 -12.06
CA GLY A 123 -5.53 4.49 -13.06
C GLY A 123 -4.05 4.14 -12.93
N ASP A 124 -3.30 4.95 -12.19
CA ASP A 124 -1.89 4.72 -11.93
C ASP A 124 -1.53 5.35 -10.57
N LEU A 125 -0.29 5.19 -10.16
CA LEU A 125 0.15 5.72 -8.87
C LEU A 125 0.17 7.25 -8.85
N ARG A 126 0.36 7.89 -9.99
CA ARG A 126 0.33 9.35 -10.07
C ARG A 126 -1.05 9.88 -9.71
N GLU A 127 -2.11 9.31 -10.29
CA GLU A 127 -3.48 9.71 -9.98
C GLU A 127 -3.84 9.41 -8.54
N VAL A 128 -3.37 8.26 -8.03
CA VAL A 128 -3.60 7.89 -6.65
C VAL A 128 -2.88 8.85 -5.71
N ALA A 129 -1.63 9.21 -6.00
CA ALA A 129 -0.89 10.16 -5.18
C ALA A 129 -1.58 11.53 -5.17
N ASP A 130 -2.06 11.99 -6.33
CA ASP A 130 -2.82 13.23 -6.42
C ASP A 130 -4.06 13.17 -5.52
N GLY A 131 -4.78 12.07 -5.56
CA GLY A 131 -5.98 11.86 -4.73
C GLY A 131 -5.68 11.83 -3.25
N ILE A 132 -4.58 11.19 -2.86
CA ILE A 132 -4.17 11.12 -1.45
C ILE A 132 -3.81 12.51 -0.95
N LEU A 133 -3.01 13.25 -1.70
CA LEU A 133 -2.60 14.59 -1.29
C LEU A 133 -3.80 15.53 -1.17
N GLU A 134 -4.81 15.37 -2.02
CA GLU A 134 -6.04 16.14 -1.93
C GLU A 134 -6.86 15.75 -0.70
N ALA A 135 -6.96 14.45 -0.43
CA ALA A 135 -7.74 13.94 0.70
C ALA A 135 -7.13 14.32 2.05
N GLU A 136 -5.82 14.50 2.11
CA GLU A 136 -5.09 14.78 3.36
C GLU A 136 -4.88 16.28 3.60
N LYS A 137 -5.46 17.12 2.79
CA LYS A 137 -5.37 18.57 3.02
C LYS A 137 -6.13 19.02 4.25
#